data_a632e05e8694e0e77526cb2d3c39b858
#
_entry.id   a632e05e8694e0e77526cb2d3c39b858
#
_cell.length_a   1.000
_cell.length_b   1.000
_cell.length_c   1.000
_cell.angle_alpha   90.00
_cell.angle_beta   90.00
_cell.angle_gamma   90.00
#
_symmetry.space_group_name_H-M   'P 1'
#
loop_
_entity.id
_entity.type
_entity.pdbx_description
1 polymer ?
#
loop_
_entity_poly.entity_id
_entity_poly.type
_entity_poly.pdbx_seq_one_letter_code
_entity_poly.pdbx_strand_id
1 'polypeptide(L)'
;MFIGVDVGGTNTDAVLMDGVNLLAKAKLPTTSDVTSGVVASLEEVLAQRQPNGSINGVMVGTTHFTNALLERKELTPTAVLRLALPATTLLPPLVDWPAPLREAIGGFTYMVSGGHEFDGREISPFSASEVASAAKKMKRQGVQAVAISGVFSPVNTVHESEAAEVIRREAPGLRIALSHENGRIGLLERENAAVLNACLGEVAVRTIAAIQDAIKSLGLDAPLYMSQNDGTLMDAEFASRFPVLTISSGPTNSMRGAAFLSGVSDGIVVDVGGTSTDVGALVKGFPREAAVAVSIAGIRTNFRMPDVLSIPMGGGTVIQKKPFSIGPNSVGYRLTEEALVFGGSTLTGTDIAVAAGLAQVGDPTLLQGLERSFLEQASQEIQRRMETAIDQVKVSSSDVPIILVGGGSILAGDSLSGASQVLRPEHGDVANAIGAAIAQVGGQVERVYSLESTSRQDARADARAEAVSKAIAAGANPGTVEVVEIDEVPLTYLPSNATLVRVKAVGDLAQRADK
;
A
#
# COMPACT_ATOMS: atom_id res chain seq x y z
N MET A 1 2.77 24.05 7.26
CA MET A 1 3.81 23.03 7.06
C MET A 1 3.24 21.64 7.25
N PHE A 2 3.87 20.61 6.69
CA PHE A 2 3.46 19.20 6.81
C PHE A 2 4.66 18.35 7.22
N ILE A 3 4.41 17.28 7.95
CA ILE A 3 5.42 16.28 8.27
C ILE A 3 5.04 14.99 7.56
N GLY A 4 5.95 14.43 6.76
CA GLY A 4 5.83 13.10 6.19
C GLY A 4 6.71 12.12 6.95
N VAL A 5 6.18 10.95 7.25
CA VAL A 5 6.91 9.85 7.88
C VAL A 5 6.65 8.59 7.08
N ASP A 6 7.68 7.82 6.80
CA ASP A 6 7.54 6.48 6.21
C ASP A 6 8.30 5.46 7.05
N VAL A 7 7.56 4.48 7.56
CA VAL A 7 8.11 3.40 8.38
C VAL A 7 8.36 2.19 7.48
N GLY A 8 9.59 2.08 7.03
CA GLY A 8 10.04 0.94 6.22
C GLY A 8 10.59 -0.23 7.05
N GLY A 9 10.99 -1.30 6.37
CA GLY A 9 11.56 -2.49 7.03
C GLY A 9 12.99 -2.31 7.58
N THR A 10 13.72 -1.29 7.12
CA THR A 10 15.12 -1.03 7.52
C THR A 10 15.25 0.32 8.22
N ASN A 11 14.64 1.35 7.68
CA ASN A 11 14.69 2.71 8.21
C ASN A 11 13.30 3.28 8.36
N THR A 12 13.16 4.20 9.32
CA THR A 12 12.04 5.13 9.45
C THR A 12 12.54 6.49 9.01
N ASP A 13 11.94 7.01 7.96
CA ASP A 13 12.30 8.29 7.34
C ASP A 13 11.26 9.35 7.72
N ALA A 14 11.69 10.55 8.05
CA ALA A 14 10.80 11.68 8.30
C ALA A 14 11.30 12.95 7.62
N VAL A 15 10.37 13.80 7.18
CA VAL A 15 10.65 15.09 6.57
C VAL A 15 9.69 16.17 7.08
N LEU A 16 10.20 17.40 7.21
CA LEU A 16 9.38 18.60 7.40
C LEU A 16 9.36 19.37 6.10
N MET A 17 8.16 19.59 5.55
CA MET A 17 7.94 20.29 4.29
C MET A 17 7.17 21.60 4.51
N ASP A 18 7.56 22.65 3.77
CA ASP A 18 6.78 23.88 3.63
C ASP A 18 6.49 24.11 2.15
N GLY A 19 5.28 23.76 1.73
CA GLY A 19 4.96 23.65 0.31
C GLY A 19 5.90 22.67 -0.40
N VAL A 20 6.67 23.18 -1.36
CA VAL A 20 7.64 22.38 -2.13
C VAL A 20 9.03 22.30 -1.48
N ASN A 21 9.27 23.02 -0.38
CA ASN A 21 10.59 23.12 0.22
C ASN A 21 10.79 22.10 1.33
N LEU A 22 11.83 21.28 1.23
CA LEU A 22 12.30 20.44 2.30
C LEU A 22 13.05 21.29 3.33
N LEU A 23 12.55 21.34 4.57
CA LEU A 23 13.11 22.13 5.65
C LEU A 23 14.03 21.32 6.58
N ALA A 24 13.69 20.08 6.85
CA ALA A 24 14.45 19.13 7.66
C ALA A 24 14.18 17.71 7.22
N LYS A 25 15.12 16.80 7.44
CA LYS A 25 14.95 15.37 7.19
C LYS A 25 15.65 14.54 8.27
N ALA A 26 15.06 13.40 8.61
CA ALA A 26 15.63 12.40 9.49
C ALA A 26 15.54 11.02 8.84
N LYS A 27 16.56 10.18 9.07
CA LYS A 27 16.60 8.79 8.65
C LYS A 27 17.15 7.96 9.81
N LEU A 28 16.30 7.21 10.48
CA LEU A 28 16.63 6.42 11.66
C LEU A 28 16.44 4.93 11.39
N PRO A 29 17.22 4.04 12.03
CA PRO A 29 16.93 2.61 11.96
C PRO A 29 15.50 2.30 12.45
N THR A 30 14.79 1.43 11.74
CA THR A 30 13.47 0.98 12.18
C THR A 30 13.59 0.16 13.46
N THR A 31 12.67 0.42 14.38
CA THR A 31 12.55 -0.32 15.65
C THR A 31 11.48 -1.42 15.52
N SER A 32 11.49 -2.39 16.44
CA SER A 32 10.45 -3.42 16.50
C SER A 32 9.06 -2.85 16.84
N ASP A 33 9.02 -1.69 17.49
CA ASP A 33 7.81 -0.93 17.77
C ASP A 33 7.71 0.26 16.81
N VAL A 34 6.71 0.24 15.95
CA VAL A 34 6.44 1.29 14.95
C VAL A 34 6.27 2.67 15.59
N THR A 35 5.59 2.73 16.72
CA THR A 35 5.29 3.99 17.40
C THR A 35 6.57 4.68 17.88
N SER A 36 7.49 3.93 18.48
CA SER A 36 8.78 4.46 18.92
C SER A 36 9.61 5.01 17.77
N GLY A 37 9.62 4.33 16.62
CA GLY A 37 10.30 4.79 15.40
C GLY A 37 9.72 6.10 14.87
N VAL A 38 8.39 6.21 14.84
CA VAL A 38 7.69 7.44 14.44
C VAL A 38 8.02 8.58 15.40
N VAL A 39 7.93 8.37 16.72
CA VAL A 39 8.27 9.40 17.74
C VAL A 39 9.69 9.90 17.55
N ALA A 40 10.68 8.99 17.52
CA ALA A 40 12.07 9.37 17.38
C ALA A 40 12.35 10.17 16.09
N SER A 41 11.72 9.77 14.98
CA SER A 41 11.89 10.47 13.71
C SER A 41 11.24 11.86 13.70
N LEU A 42 10.09 12.01 14.37
CA LEU A 42 9.43 13.32 14.57
C LEU A 42 10.28 14.24 15.47
N GLU A 43 10.79 13.72 16.60
CA GLU A 43 11.68 14.48 17.51
C GLU A 43 12.93 14.98 16.78
N GLU A 44 13.57 14.11 15.98
CA GLU A 44 14.77 14.47 15.23
C GLU A 44 14.52 15.58 14.21
N VAL A 45 13.44 15.49 13.43
CA VAL A 45 13.07 16.52 12.45
C VAL A 45 12.72 17.85 13.12
N LEU A 46 11.99 17.81 14.26
CA LEU A 46 11.64 19.01 15.02
C LEU A 46 12.83 19.65 15.72
N ALA A 47 13.83 18.84 16.14
CA ALA A 47 15.06 19.34 16.75
C ALA A 47 15.95 20.06 15.72
N GLN A 48 16.01 19.59 14.48
CA GLN A 48 16.78 20.24 13.41
C GLN A 48 16.21 21.60 13.03
N ARG A 49 14.90 21.75 13.07
CA ARG A 49 14.23 23.02 12.74
C ARG A 49 12.91 23.15 13.47
N GLN A 50 12.85 24.12 14.38
CA GLN A 50 11.59 24.54 14.99
C GLN A 50 10.66 25.10 13.91
N PRO A 51 9.40 24.62 13.81
CA PRO A 51 8.45 25.12 12.82
C PRO A 51 8.15 26.59 13.04
N ASN A 52 8.32 27.44 12.01
CA ASN A 52 7.89 28.83 12.02
C ASN A 52 6.40 28.92 11.60
N GLY A 53 5.48 28.32 12.36
CA GLY A 53 4.06 28.27 12.05
C GLY A 53 3.45 26.93 12.43
N SER A 54 2.16 26.73 12.13
CA SER A 54 1.41 25.52 12.45
C SER A 54 1.82 24.32 11.57
N ILE A 55 1.86 23.14 12.18
CA ILE A 55 1.88 21.87 11.44
C ILE A 55 0.45 21.52 11.05
N ASN A 56 0.15 21.51 9.77
CA ASN A 56 -1.20 21.30 9.24
C ASN A 56 -1.59 19.81 9.17
N GLY A 57 -0.61 18.91 9.25
CA GLY A 57 -0.83 17.48 9.28
C GLY A 57 0.46 16.68 9.40
N VAL A 58 0.32 15.47 9.94
CA VAL A 58 1.35 14.44 9.96
C VAL A 58 0.86 13.28 9.10
N MET A 59 1.59 12.96 8.04
CA MET A 59 1.28 11.90 7.08
C MET A 59 2.19 10.71 7.32
N VAL A 60 1.60 9.54 7.55
CA VAL A 60 2.37 8.34 7.89
C VAL A 60 2.12 7.23 6.88
N GLY A 61 3.19 6.78 6.22
CA GLY A 61 3.26 5.51 5.51
C GLY A 61 3.81 4.43 6.44
N THR A 62 3.28 3.21 6.36
CA THR A 62 3.76 2.12 7.20
C THR A 62 3.61 0.76 6.54
N THR A 63 4.59 -0.10 6.72
CA THR A 63 4.55 -1.52 6.35
C THR A 63 3.98 -2.42 7.46
N HIS A 64 3.57 -1.85 8.59
CA HIS A 64 3.18 -2.61 9.78
C HIS A 64 2.05 -3.63 9.52
N PHE A 65 1.00 -3.20 8.82
CA PHE A 65 -0.14 -4.08 8.52
C PHE A 65 0.22 -5.19 7.53
N THR A 66 1.09 -4.90 6.57
CA THR A 66 1.66 -5.92 5.66
C THR A 66 2.48 -6.94 6.44
N ASN A 67 3.32 -6.48 7.37
CA ASN A 67 4.15 -7.34 8.20
C ASN A 67 3.29 -8.21 9.14
N ALA A 68 2.22 -7.67 9.73
CA ALA A 68 1.27 -8.44 10.54
C ALA A 68 0.70 -9.64 9.77
N LEU A 69 0.36 -9.47 8.49
CA LEU A 69 -0.11 -10.55 7.62
C LEU A 69 1.01 -11.56 7.29
N LEU A 70 2.20 -11.08 6.90
CA LEU A 70 3.32 -11.94 6.53
C LEU A 70 3.82 -12.77 7.71
N GLU A 71 3.89 -12.17 8.90
CA GLU A 71 4.31 -12.82 10.13
C GLU A 71 3.19 -13.58 10.83
N ARG A 72 1.93 -13.39 10.39
CA ARG A 72 0.72 -13.98 10.99
C ARG A 72 0.58 -13.63 12.47
N LYS A 73 0.97 -12.41 12.84
CA LYS A 73 0.93 -11.92 14.21
C LYS A 73 -0.19 -10.90 14.39
N GLU A 74 -0.80 -10.91 15.57
CA GLU A 74 -1.80 -9.92 15.98
C GLU A 74 -3.06 -9.89 15.08
N LEU A 75 -3.30 -10.95 14.31
CA LEU A 75 -4.48 -11.05 13.46
C LEU A 75 -5.71 -11.36 14.30
N THR A 76 -6.79 -10.63 14.03
CA THR A 76 -8.07 -10.80 14.71
C THR A 76 -8.75 -12.10 14.26
N PRO A 77 -9.25 -12.97 15.17
CA PRO A 77 -10.09 -14.11 14.83
C PRO A 77 -11.30 -13.68 13.99
N THR A 78 -11.32 -14.07 12.72
CA THR A 78 -12.24 -13.54 11.72
C THR A 78 -13.07 -14.64 11.09
N ALA A 79 -14.38 -14.41 11.01
CA ALA A 79 -15.30 -15.26 10.24
C ALA A 79 -15.56 -14.69 8.85
N VAL A 80 -15.89 -15.57 7.91
CA VAL A 80 -16.44 -15.19 6.60
C VAL A 80 -17.91 -15.60 6.55
N LEU A 81 -18.78 -14.64 6.29
CA LEU A 81 -20.20 -14.88 6.00
C LEU A 81 -20.47 -14.57 4.53
N ARG A 82 -20.76 -15.60 3.74
CA ARG A 82 -21.09 -15.43 2.32
C ARG A 82 -22.58 -15.61 2.06
N LEU A 83 -23.19 -14.60 1.45
CA LEU A 83 -24.57 -14.54 0.97
C LEU A 83 -24.58 -15.04 -0.48
N ALA A 84 -24.75 -16.35 -0.70
CA ALA A 84 -24.51 -16.94 -2.02
C ALA A 84 -25.13 -18.33 -2.23
N LEU A 85 -25.90 -18.85 -1.29
CA LEU A 85 -26.55 -20.14 -1.50
C LEU A 85 -27.81 -19.98 -2.36
N PRO A 86 -28.08 -20.95 -3.24
CA PRO A 86 -27.31 -22.20 -3.48
C PRO A 86 -26.18 -22.06 -4.51
N ALA A 87 -26.01 -20.89 -5.16
CA ALA A 87 -25.17 -20.72 -6.35
C ALA A 87 -23.69 -21.11 -6.14
N THR A 88 -23.12 -20.87 -4.96
CA THR A 88 -21.68 -21.12 -4.70
C THR A 88 -21.41 -22.29 -3.75
N THR A 89 -22.33 -23.25 -3.66
CA THR A 89 -22.21 -24.40 -2.74
C THR A 89 -20.88 -25.15 -2.88
N LEU A 90 -20.36 -25.31 -4.09
CA LEU A 90 -19.12 -26.04 -4.36
C LEU A 90 -17.86 -25.17 -4.28
N LEU A 91 -17.99 -23.91 -3.94
CA LEU A 91 -16.89 -22.96 -3.85
C LEU A 91 -16.86 -22.32 -2.44
N PRO A 92 -16.32 -23.02 -1.42
CA PRO A 92 -16.34 -22.51 -0.06
C PRO A 92 -15.48 -21.25 0.12
N PRO A 93 -15.80 -20.38 1.10
CA PRO A 93 -14.92 -19.26 1.47
C PRO A 93 -13.53 -19.77 1.90
N LEU A 94 -12.50 -18.92 1.72
CA LEU A 94 -11.11 -19.22 2.07
C LEU A 94 -10.50 -20.42 1.30
N VAL A 95 -11.07 -20.81 0.17
CA VAL A 95 -10.64 -21.99 -0.60
C VAL A 95 -9.20 -21.86 -1.12
N ASP A 96 -8.79 -20.64 -1.46
CA ASP A 96 -7.47 -20.30 -2.00
C ASP A 96 -6.49 -19.73 -0.95
N TRP A 97 -6.88 -19.74 0.34
CA TRP A 97 -6.04 -19.22 1.41
C TRP A 97 -4.92 -20.18 1.80
N PRO A 98 -3.68 -19.70 1.98
CA PRO A 98 -2.60 -20.48 2.58
C PRO A 98 -3.02 -21.00 3.95
N ALA A 99 -2.84 -22.30 4.19
CA ALA A 99 -3.27 -22.96 5.43
C ALA A 99 -2.79 -22.25 6.70
N PRO A 100 -1.49 -21.82 6.84
CA PRO A 100 -1.03 -21.16 8.05
C PRO A 100 -1.73 -19.82 8.32
N LEU A 101 -2.13 -19.08 7.26
CA LEU A 101 -2.81 -17.80 7.43
C LEU A 101 -4.29 -18.00 7.76
N ARG A 102 -4.94 -19.02 7.13
CA ARG A 102 -6.29 -19.42 7.47
C ARG A 102 -6.41 -19.86 8.93
N GLU A 103 -5.43 -20.61 9.43
CA GLU A 103 -5.37 -21.02 10.84
C GLU A 103 -5.18 -19.83 11.78
N ALA A 104 -4.33 -18.88 11.43
CA ALA A 104 -4.06 -17.68 12.23
C ALA A 104 -5.31 -16.81 12.46
N ILE A 105 -6.25 -16.78 11.51
CA ILE A 105 -7.53 -16.06 11.66
C ILE A 105 -8.67 -16.94 12.17
N GLY A 106 -8.44 -18.23 12.45
CA GLY A 106 -9.41 -19.19 13.00
C GLY A 106 -10.22 -19.97 11.96
N GLY A 107 -10.19 -19.63 10.67
CA GLY A 107 -10.78 -20.40 9.57
C GLY A 107 -12.31 -20.55 9.59
N PHE A 108 -13.04 -19.69 10.29
CA PHE A 108 -14.49 -19.77 10.45
C PHE A 108 -15.23 -19.34 9.17
N THR A 109 -16.03 -20.23 8.58
CA THR A 109 -16.78 -19.94 7.35
C THR A 109 -18.26 -20.29 7.50
N TYR A 110 -19.11 -19.42 6.95
CA TYR A 110 -20.56 -19.58 6.92
C TYR A 110 -21.07 -19.20 5.55
N MET A 111 -21.97 -20.01 5.00
CA MET A 111 -22.68 -19.74 3.74
C MET A 111 -24.17 -19.73 4.02
N VAL A 112 -24.85 -18.71 3.55
CA VAL A 112 -26.29 -18.49 3.75
C VAL A 112 -26.96 -18.13 2.44
N SER A 113 -28.29 -18.21 2.41
CA SER A 113 -29.12 -17.83 1.27
C SER A 113 -28.99 -16.33 0.98
N GLY A 114 -29.02 -15.96 -0.28
CA GLY A 114 -28.91 -14.57 -0.74
C GLY A 114 -27.99 -14.41 -1.94
N GLY A 115 -27.54 -13.15 -2.14
CA GLY A 115 -26.75 -12.73 -3.27
C GLY A 115 -27.62 -12.28 -4.44
N HIS A 116 -26.98 -11.65 -5.42
CA HIS A 116 -27.65 -11.05 -6.57
C HIS A 116 -27.03 -11.56 -7.87
N GLU A 117 -27.78 -11.50 -8.94
CA GLU A 117 -27.30 -11.62 -10.31
C GLU A 117 -26.60 -10.32 -10.72
N PHE A 118 -25.91 -10.35 -11.86
CA PHE A 118 -25.21 -9.18 -12.42
C PHE A 118 -26.15 -8.00 -12.73
N ASP A 119 -27.44 -8.22 -12.86
CA ASP A 119 -28.48 -7.21 -13.13
C ASP A 119 -29.22 -6.74 -11.85
N GLY A 120 -28.77 -7.19 -10.68
CA GLY A 120 -29.28 -6.81 -9.37
C GLY A 120 -30.50 -7.61 -8.89
N ARG A 121 -31.00 -8.60 -9.67
CA ARG A 121 -32.04 -9.54 -9.20
C ARG A 121 -31.46 -10.48 -8.14
N GLU A 122 -32.29 -10.88 -7.19
CA GLU A 122 -31.90 -11.85 -6.18
C GLU A 122 -31.65 -13.24 -6.78
N ILE A 123 -30.54 -13.89 -6.40
CA ILE A 123 -30.30 -15.32 -6.66
C ILE A 123 -31.22 -16.16 -5.78
N SER A 124 -31.34 -15.78 -4.54
CA SER A 124 -32.30 -16.32 -3.57
C SER A 124 -32.67 -15.26 -2.55
N PRO A 125 -33.87 -15.33 -1.94
CA PRO A 125 -34.28 -14.36 -0.91
C PRO A 125 -33.30 -14.31 0.26
N PHE A 126 -33.12 -13.12 0.81
CA PHE A 126 -32.32 -12.94 2.04
C PHE A 126 -32.95 -13.69 3.22
N SER A 127 -32.14 -14.43 3.97
CA SER A 127 -32.57 -15.18 5.16
C SER A 127 -31.99 -14.61 6.45
N ALA A 128 -32.70 -13.68 7.08
CA ALA A 128 -32.30 -13.12 8.38
C ALA A 128 -32.12 -14.18 9.47
N SER A 129 -32.89 -15.27 9.42
CA SER A 129 -32.79 -16.37 10.39
C SER A 129 -31.50 -17.19 10.25
N GLU A 130 -31.02 -17.42 9.02
CA GLU A 130 -29.74 -18.08 8.77
C GLU A 130 -28.58 -17.22 9.25
N VAL A 131 -28.62 -15.91 8.94
CA VAL A 131 -27.60 -14.93 9.41
C VAL A 131 -27.58 -14.87 10.95
N ALA A 132 -28.75 -14.78 11.59
CA ALA A 132 -28.83 -14.77 13.06
C ALA A 132 -28.27 -16.07 13.69
N SER A 133 -28.54 -17.22 13.07
CA SER A 133 -27.96 -18.50 13.51
C SER A 133 -26.43 -18.50 13.37
N ALA A 134 -25.89 -18.01 12.26
CA ALA A 134 -24.45 -17.86 12.05
C ALA A 134 -23.84 -16.91 13.08
N ALA A 135 -24.43 -15.73 13.32
CA ALA A 135 -23.96 -14.75 14.30
C ALA A 135 -23.85 -15.35 15.71
N LYS A 136 -24.87 -16.11 16.17
CA LYS A 136 -24.84 -16.82 17.45
C LYS A 136 -23.74 -17.88 17.52
N LYS A 137 -23.42 -18.56 16.42
CA LYS A 137 -22.30 -19.51 16.35
C LYS A 137 -20.96 -18.79 16.43
N MET A 138 -20.77 -17.70 15.68
CA MET A 138 -19.57 -16.84 15.72
C MET A 138 -19.27 -16.38 17.15
N LYS A 139 -20.28 -15.85 17.84
CA LYS A 139 -20.15 -15.41 19.24
C LYS A 139 -19.67 -16.54 20.17
N ARG A 140 -20.23 -17.75 20.03
CA ARG A 140 -19.84 -18.92 20.85
C ARG A 140 -18.43 -19.41 20.54
N GLN A 141 -17.94 -19.20 19.34
CA GLN A 141 -16.60 -19.62 18.87
C GLN A 141 -15.51 -18.56 19.14
N GLY A 142 -15.85 -17.43 19.79
CA GLY A 142 -14.88 -16.39 20.10
C GLY A 142 -14.43 -15.57 18.88
N VAL A 143 -15.22 -15.56 17.81
CA VAL A 143 -14.98 -14.69 16.65
C VAL A 143 -15.08 -13.24 17.08
N GLN A 144 -14.16 -12.40 16.62
CA GLN A 144 -14.09 -10.99 16.96
C GLN A 144 -14.37 -10.07 15.76
N ALA A 145 -14.18 -10.58 14.54
CA ALA A 145 -14.50 -9.84 13.32
C ALA A 145 -15.23 -10.74 12.31
N VAL A 146 -16.01 -10.15 11.43
CA VAL A 146 -16.67 -10.85 10.33
C VAL A 146 -16.56 -10.07 9.03
N ALA A 147 -16.11 -10.75 7.99
CA ALA A 147 -16.21 -10.27 6.61
C ALA A 147 -17.52 -10.80 6.01
N ILE A 148 -18.35 -9.89 5.51
CA ILE A 148 -19.61 -10.22 4.83
C ILE A 148 -19.40 -10.01 3.34
N SER A 149 -19.69 -11.03 2.55
CA SER A 149 -19.63 -10.97 1.08
C SER A 149 -20.90 -11.53 0.46
N GLY A 150 -21.32 -10.97 -0.67
CA GLY A 150 -22.42 -11.49 -1.47
C GLY A 150 -22.04 -11.58 -2.94
N VAL A 151 -22.65 -12.50 -3.68
CA VAL A 151 -22.51 -12.51 -5.14
C VAL A 151 -23.01 -11.19 -5.68
N PHE A 152 -22.22 -10.51 -6.53
CA PHE A 152 -22.50 -9.20 -7.11
C PHE A 152 -22.93 -8.09 -6.12
N SER A 153 -22.44 -8.12 -4.87
CA SER A 153 -22.72 -7.04 -3.90
C SER A 153 -22.34 -5.64 -4.37
N PRO A 154 -21.29 -5.41 -5.20
CA PRO A 154 -21.04 -4.07 -5.76
C PRO A 154 -22.13 -3.55 -6.68
N VAL A 155 -22.99 -4.43 -7.21
CA VAL A 155 -24.18 -4.05 -8.03
C VAL A 155 -25.39 -3.79 -7.16
N ASN A 156 -25.59 -4.62 -6.12
CA ASN A 156 -26.69 -4.46 -5.16
C ASN A 156 -26.20 -4.81 -3.74
N THR A 157 -26.08 -3.80 -2.89
CA THR A 157 -25.50 -3.88 -1.54
C THR A 157 -26.48 -4.32 -0.46
N VAL A 158 -27.77 -4.45 -0.79
CA VAL A 158 -28.87 -4.62 0.19
C VAL A 158 -28.64 -5.81 1.10
N HIS A 159 -28.35 -6.99 0.57
CA HIS A 159 -28.17 -8.21 1.37
C HIS A 159 -26.97 -8.13 2.33
N GLU A 160 -25.82 -7.53 1.93
CA GLU A 160 -24.72 -7.32 2.85
C GLU A 160 -25.09 -6.35 3.97
N SER A 161 -25.80 -5.28 3.65
CA SER A 161 -26.27 -4.28 4.61
C SER A 161 -27.27 -4.88 5.62
N GLU A 162 -28.26 -5.63 5.14
CA GLU A 162 -29.21 -6.33 6.00
C GLU A 162 -28.55 -7.38 6.89
N ALA A 163 -27.57 -8.14 6.36
CA ALA A 163 -26.79 -9.10 7.14
C ALA A 163 -26.00 -8.39 8.26
N ALA A 164 -25.40 -7.23 7.97
CA ALA A 164 -24.70 -6.42 8.96
C ALA A 164 -25.64 -5.98 10.10
N GLU A 165 -26.86 -5.54 9.78
CA GLU A 165 -27.86 -5.17 10.79
C GLU A 165 -28.25 -6.36 11.70
N VAL A 166 -28.47 -7.53 11.10
CA VAL A 166 -28.75 -8.75 11.87
C VAL A 166 -27.57 -9.11 12.79
N ILE A 167 -26.33 -9.03 12.29
CA ILE A 167 -25.14 -9.35 13.10
C ILE A 167 -24.96 -8.35 14.22
N ARG A 168 -25.11 -7.03 13.99
CA ARG A 168 -25.04 -6.01 15.05
C ARG A 168 -26.01 -6.28 16.18
N ARG A 169 -27.21 -6.78 15.87
CA ARG A 169 -28.23 -7.12 16.86
C ARG A 169 -27.92 -8.42 17.61
N GLU A 170 -27.54 -9.51 16.91
CA GLU A 170 -27.39 -10.84 17.50
C GLU A 170 -26.03 -11.08 18.15
N ALA A 171 -24.98 -10.39 17.68
CA ALA A 171 -23.62 -10.48 18.17
C ALA A 171 -22.98 -9.09 18.29
N PRO A 172 -23.51 -8.21 19.19
CA PRO A 172 -22.95 -6.87 19.37
C PRO A 172 -21.48 -6.96 19.77
N GLY A 173 -20.68 -6.05 19.23
CA GLY A 173 -19.23 -6.00 19.45
C GLY A 173 -18.38 -6.72 18.39
N LEU A 174 -18.98 -7.49 17.47
CA LEU A 174 -18.24 -7.97 16.31
C LEU A 174 -17.90 -6.81 15.37
N ARG A 175 -16.63 -6.73 14.97
CA ARG A 175 -16.21 -5.85 13.88
C ARG A 175 -16.72 -6.38 12.56
N ILE A 176 -17.36 -5.55 11.75
CA ILE A 176 -17.96 -5.94 10.47
C ILE A 176 -17.20 -5.26 9.34
N ALA A 177 -16.78 -6.04 8.35
CA ALA A 177 -16.25 -5.57 7.08
C ALA A 177 -17.19 -6.01 5.95
N LEU A 178 -17.66 -5.06 5.14
CA LEU A 178 -18.54 -5.31 4.00
C LEU A 178 -17.71 -5.36 2.72
N SER A 179 -17.90 -6.42 1.93
CA SER A 179 -17.03 -6.63 0.76
C SER A 179 -17.20 -5.57 -0.32
N HIS A 180 -18.39 -5.00 -0.47
CA HIS A 180 -18.68 -3.96 -1.46
C HIS A 180 -18.02 -2.60 -1.14
N GLU A 181 -17.52 -2.39 0.07
CA GLU A 181 -16.88 -1.13 0.47
C GLU A 181 -15.42 -1.01 0.01
N ASN A 182 -14.72 -2.14 -0.18
CA ASN A 182 -13.28 -2.15 -0.46
C ASN A 182 -12.84 -3.08 -1.61
N GLY A 183 -13.79 -3.76 -2.28
CA GLY A 183 -13.46 -4.68 -3.37
C GLY A 183 -14.32 -4.47 -4.61
N ARG A 184 -13.86 -5.03 -5.72
CA ARG A 184 -14.48 -4.96 -7.06
C ARG A 184 -15.45 -6.12 -7.31
N ILE A 185 -15.98 -6.25 -8.53
CA ILE A 185 -17.01 -7.25 -8.90
C ILE A 185 -16.61 -8.71 -8.62
N GLY A 186 -15.34 -9.11 -8.82
CA GLY A 186 -14.88 -10.50 -8.60
C GLY A 186 -15.19 -11.01 -7.19
N LEU A 187 -15.91 -12.12 -7.05
CA LEU A 187 -16.40 -12.60 -5.76
C LEU A 187 -15.29 -12.99 -4.80
N LEU A 188 -14.39 -13.90 -5.20
CA LEU A 188 -13.36 -14.44 -4.30
C LEU A 188 -12.36 -13.37 -3.88
N GLU A 189 -11.85 -12.63 -4.84
CA GLU A 189 -10.86 -11.58 -4.60
C GLU A 189 -11.42 -10.46 -3.73
N ARG A 190 -12.70 -10.11 -3.90
CA ARG A 190 -13.39 -9.11 -3.06
C ARG A 190 -13.63 -9.64 -1.65
N GLU A 191 -14.08 -10.87 -1.52
CA GLU A 191 -14.23 -11.53 -0.23
C GLU A 191 -12.90 -11.58 0.51
N ASN A 192 -11.83 -11.98 -0.19
CA ASN A 192 -10.48 -12.00 0.37
C ASN A 192 -10.04 -10.62 0.87
N ALA A 193 -10.31 -9.56 0.10
CA ALA A 193 -10.02 -8.19 0.52
C ALA A 193 -10.77 -7.81 1.81
N ALA A 194 -12.06 -8.17 1.91
CA ALA A 194 -12.86 -7.93 3.10
C ALA A 194 -12.36 -8.72 4.32
N VAL A 195 -11.91 -9.96 4.13
CA VAL A 195 -11.34 -10.78 5.21
C VAL A 195 -10.02 -10.19 5.70
N LEU A 196 -9.13 -9.78 4.78
CA LEU A 196 -7.88 -9.09 5.13
C LEU A 196 -8.16 -7.81 5.91
N ASN A 197 -9.15 -7.02 5.47
CA ASN A 197 -9.56 -5.81 6.16
C ASN A 197 -10.09 -6.10 7.58
N ALA A 198 -10.90 -7.14 7.73
CA ALA A 198 -11.48 -7.52 9.01
C ALA A 198 -10.41 -8.00 10.00
N CYS A 199 -9.49 -8.88 9.55
CA CYS A 199 -8.47 -9.46 10.44
C CYS A 199 -7.37 -8.47 10.87
N LEU A 200 -7.17 -7.39 10.12
CA LEU A 200 -6.24 -6.30 10.46
C LEU A 200 -6.87 -5.22 11.37
N GLY A 201 -8.18 -5.26 11.57
CA GLY A 201 -8.90 -4.14 12.16
C GLY A 201 -8.47 -3.77 13.58
N GLU A 202 -8.20 -4.74 14.44
CA GLU A 202 -7.80 -4.47 15.84
C GLU A 202 -6.38 -3.88 15.91
N VAL A 203 -5.45 -4.46 15.17
CA VAL A 203 -4.08 -3.93 15.11
C VAL A 203 -4.06 -2.50 14.55
N ALA A 204 -4.93 -2.21 13.57
CA ALA A 204 -5.04 -0.87 13.00
C ALA A 204 -5.53 0.16 14.02
N VAL A 205 -6.62 -0.12 14.72
CA VAL A 205 -7.15 0.78 15.75
C VAL A 205 -6.08 1.09 16.81
N ARG A 206 -5.40 0.06 17.31
CA ARG A 206 -4.36 0.20 18.32
C ARG A 206 -3.15 1.00 17.83
N THR A 207 -2.64 0.68 16.64
CA THR A 207 -1.46 1.34 16.07
C THR A 207 -1.74 2.80 15.75
N ILE A 208 -2.89 3.10 15.12
CA ILE A 208 -3.26 4.46 14.75
C ILE A 208 -3.48 5.32 16.01
N ALA A 209 -4.16 4.79 17.05
CA ALA A 209 -4.34 5.49 18.31
C ALA A 209 -2.98 5.79 18.97
N ALA A 210 -2.05 4.83 18.99
CA ALA A 210 -0.72 5.04 19.55
C ALA A 210 0.08 6.13 18.82
N ILE A 211 0.00 6.19 17.48
CA ILE A 211 0.63 7.26 16.70
C ILE A 211 -0.03 8.62 17.00
N GLN A 212 -1.35 8.69 17.10
CA GLN A 212 -2.06 9.94 17.46
C GLN A 212 -1.65 10.44 18.86
N ASP A 213 -1.55 9.54 19.83
CA ASP A 213 -1.12 9.89 21.19
C ASP A 213 0.35 10.34 21.22
N ALA A 214 1.20 9.72 20.41
CA ALA A 214 2.59 10.13 20.21
C ALA A 214 2.69 11.57 19.66
N ILE A 215 1.96 11.88 18.60
CA ILE A 215 1.90 13.24 18.02
C ILE A 215 1.49 14.28 19.08
N LYS A 216 0.46 13.97 19.87
CA LYS A 216 0.01 14.86 20.95
C LYS A 216 1.04 15.02 22.06
N SER A 217 1.76 13.95 22.43
CA SER A 217 2.80 13.99 23.47
C SER A 217 3.98 14.88 23.10
N LEU A 218 4.23 15.06 21.80
CA LEU A 218 5.23 16.00 21.26
C LEU A 218 4.72 17.45 21.20
N GLY A 219 3.51 17.72 21.71
CA GLY A 219 2.91 19.05 21.70
C GLY A 219 2.40 19.49 20.31
N LEU A 220 2.25 18.57 19.36
CA LEU A 220 1.74 18.87 18.04
C LEU A 220 0.21 18.79 18.01
N ASP A 221 -0.46 19.90 17.73
CA ASP A 221 -1.91 19.93 17.41
C ASP A 221 -2.13 19.76 15.90
N ALA A 222 -1.75 18.57 15.39
CA ALA A 222 -1.84 18.25 13.99
C ALA A 222 -2.65 16.97 13.76
N PRO A 223 -3.53 16.93 12.74
CA PRO A 223 -4.24 15.70 12.38
C PRO A 223 -3.28 14.66 11.80
N LEU A 224 -3.56 13.39 12.11
CA LEU A 224 -2.89 12.24 11.51
C LEU A 224 -3.60 11.82 10.23
N TYR A 225 -2.84 11.64 9.17
CA TYR A 225 -3.24 11.00 7.92
C TYR A 225 -2.40 9.76 7.66
N MET A 226 -3.00 8.74 7.04
CA MET A 226 -2.30 7.53 6.62
C MET A 226 -2.20 7.50 5.10
N SER A 227 -1.05 7.09 4.57
CA SER A 227 -0.88 6.90 3.13
C SER A 227 -1.65 5.69 2.64
N GLN A 228 -2.36 5.84 1.53
CA GLN A 228 -3.00 4.76 0.81
C GLN A 228 -2.08 4.16 -0.26
N ASN A 229 -2.41 2.94 -0.65
CA ASN A 229 -1.70 2.20 -1.68
C ASN A 229 -1.81 2.79 -3.10
N ASP A 230 -2.71 3.75 -3.31
CA ASP A 230 -2.89 4.46 -4.60
C ASP A 230 -2.17 5.82 -4.65
N GLY A 231 -1.42 6.18 -3.60
CA GLY A 231 -0.68 7.44 -3.49
C GLY A 231 -1.49 8.61 -2.98
N THR A 232 -2.67 8.36 -2.42
CA THR A 232 -3.48 9.38 -1.74
C THR A 232 -3.46 9.19 -0.22
N LEU A 233 -4.10 10.11 0.50
CA LEU A 233 -4.21 10.10 1.96
C LEU A 233 -5.62 9.73 2.39
N MET A 234 -5.71 9.14 3.56
CA MET A 234 -6.94 8.94 4.33
C MET A 234 -6.74 9.41 5.76
N ASP A 235 -7.80 9.91 6.38
CA ASP A 235 -7.75 10.26 7.79
C ASP A 235 -7.61 9.02 8.70
N ALA A 236 -7.30 9.25 9.96
CA ALA A 236 -7.06 8.18 10.93
C ALA A 236 -8.30 7.30 11.19
N GLU A 237 -9.51 7.85 11.13
CA GLU A 237 -10.75 7.12 11.32
C GLU A 237 -11.01 6.17 10.14
N PHE A 238 -10.89 6.69 8.92
CA PHE A 238 -11.03 5.90 7.71
C PHE A 238 -9.94 4.79 7.62
N ALA A 239 -8.70 5.10 7.98
CA ALA A 239 -7.61 4.14 8.03
C ALA A 239 -7.86 3.02 9.07
N SER A 240 -8.44 3.34 10.21
CA SER A 240 -8.84 2.35 11.22
C SER A 240 -9.96 1.43 10.71
N ARG A 241 -10.83 1.93 9.83
CA ARG A 241 -11.90 1.17 9.19
C ARG A 241 -11.40 0.32 8.02
N PHE A 242 -10.46 0.87 7.23
CA PHE A 242 -9.95 0.24 6.02
C PHE A 242 -8.42 0.07 6.01
N PRO A 243 -7.84 -0.64 7.00
CA PRO A 243 -6.39 -0.84 7.08
C PRO A 243 -5.79 -1.54 5.85
N VAL A 244 -6.56 -2.34 5.15
CA VAL A 244 -6.12 -3.02 3.92
C VAL A 244 -5.63 -2.04 2.85
N LEU A 245 -6.13 -0.79 2.85
CA LEU A 245 -5.73 0.23 1.89
C LEU A 245 -4.35 0.85 2.16
N THR A 246 -3.72 0.55 3.29
CA THR A 246 -2.32 0.97 3.55
C THR A 246 -1.29 0.00 2.98
N ILE A 247 -1.72 -1.20 2.58
CA ILE A 247 -0.81 -2.24 2.07
C ILE A 247 -0.15 -1.75 0.78
N SER A 248 1.19 -1.78 0.72
CA SER A 248 2.02 -1.25 -0.37
C SER A 248 2.03 0.29 -0.49
N SER A 249 1.69 1.02 0.56
CA SER A 249 1.81 2.50 0.56
C SER A 249 3.27 2.97 0.50
N GLY A 250 4.24 2.24 1.04
CA GLY A 250 5.66 2.61 1.02
C GLY A 250 6.21 2.78 -0.40
N PRO A 251 6.17 1.75 -1.27
CA PRO A 251 6.56 1.90 -2.67
C PRO A 251 5.82 3.02 -3.40
N THR A 252 4.53 3.21 -3.12
CA THR A 252 3.74 4.29 -3.70
C THR A 252 4.22 5.67 -3.26
N ASN A 253 4.53 5.84 -1.98
CA ASN A 253 5.13 7.07 -1.46
C ASN A 253 6.47 7.35 -2.15
N SER A 254 7.35 6.34 -2.27
CA SER A 254 8.64 6.49 -2.98
C SER A 254 8.44 6.95 -4.42
N MET A 255 7.47 6.37 -5.13
CA MET A 255 7.16 6.77 -6.51
C MET A 255 6.63 8.20 -6.61
N ARG A 256 5.74 8.61 -5.70
CA ARG A 256 5.24 10.00 -5.62
C ARG A 256 6.36 10.98 -5.31
N GLY A 257 7.22 10.65 -4.34
CA GLY A 257 8.40 11.46 -4.00
C GLY A 257 9.40 11.54 -5.14
N ALA A 258 9.63 10.44 -5.84
CA ALA A 258 10.50 10.39 -7.02
C ALA A 258 9.99 11.30 -8.15
N ALA A 259 8.67 11.25 -8.44
CA ALA A 259 8.03 12.13 -9.42
C ALA A 259 8.20 13.62 -9.04
N PHE A 260 7.94 13.94 -7.77
CA PHE A 260 8.07 15.30 -7.24
C PHE A 260 9.50 15.83 -7.34
N LEU A 261 10.48 15.05 -6.84
CA LEU A 261 11.89 15.45 -6.80
C LEU A 261 12.53 15.56 -8.18
N SER A 262 12.15 14.72 -9.13
CA SER A 262 12.71 14.70 -10.48
C SER A 262 11.97 15.61 -11.46
N GLY A 263 10.73 16.00 -11.17
CA GLY A 263 9.84 16.68 -12.11
C GLY A 263 9.34 15.82 -13.26
N VAL A 264 9.57 14.49 -13.21
CA VAL A 264 9.14 13.54 -14.24
C VAL A 264 7.80 12.93 -13.87
N SER A 265 6.81 13.07 -14.75
CA SER A 265 5.47 12.51 -14.56
C SER A 265 5.28 11.11 -15.15
N ASP A 266 6.07 10.76 -16.16
CA ASP A 266 5.96 9.48 -16.87
C ASP A 266 7.35 8.84 -17.02
N GLY A 267 7.56 7.67 -16.38
CA GLY A 267 8.85 7.00 -16.32
C GLY A 267 8.83 5.77 -15.41
N ILE A 268 9.99 5.21 -15.16
CA ILE A 268 10.17 4.09 -14.23
C ILE A 268 10.86 4.60 -12.97
N VAL A 269 10.31 4.30 -11.81
CA VAL A 269 10.97 4.50 -10.51
C VAL A 269 11.58 3.19 -10.07
N VAL A 270 12.82 3.26 -9.62
CA VAL A 270 13.55 2.16 -8.99
C VAL A 270 13.91 2.63 -7.58
N ASP A 271 13.16 2.16 -6.60
CA ASP A 271 13.41 2.43 -5.18
C ASP A 271 14.26 1.30 -4.60
N VAL A 272 15.52 1.59 -4.35
CA VAL A 272 16.45 0.62 -3.78
C VAL A 272 16.57 0.87 -2.27
N GLY A 273 15.90 0.01 -1.50
CA GLY A 273 15.96 0.04 -0.05
C GLY A 273 17.15 -0.73 0.54
N GLY A 274 17.08 -1.01 1.84
CA GLY A 274 18.07 -1.86 2.52
C GLY A 274 17.86 -3.36 2.24
N THR A 275 16.63 -3.80 2.03
CA THR A 275 16.26 -5.23 1.92
C THR A 275 15.76 -5.61 0.53
N SER A 276 15.00 -4.73 -0.11
CA SER A 276 14.37 -4.95 -1.40
C SER A 276 14.59 -3.78 -2.35
N THR A 277 14.33 -4.01 -3.62
CA THR A 277 14.21 -2.99 -4.66
C THR A 277 12.80 -3.08 -5.23
N ASP A 278 12.10 -1.97 -5.21
CA ASP A 278 10.76 -1.83 -5.75
C ASP A 278 10.82 -1.06 -7.08
N VAL A 279 10.28 -1.66 -8.13
CA VAL A 279 10.27 -1.07 -9.48
C VAL A 279 8.83 -0.86 -9.90
N GLY A 280 8.48 0.37 -10.27
CA GLY A 280 7.12 0.71 -10.70
C GLY A 280 7.10 1.79 -11.77
N ALA A 281 6.03 1.83 -12.56
CA ALA A 281 5.84 2.83 -13.59
C ALA A 281 5.01 4.01 -13.08
N LEU A 282 5.43 5.23 -13.41
CA LEU A 282 4.66 6.46 -13.23
C LEU A 282 3.83 6.76 -14.48
N VAL A 283 2.60 7.17 -14.24
CA VAL A 283 1.68 7.72 -15.26
C VAL A 283 1.08 9.01 -14.70
N LYS A 284 1.36 10.12 -15.32
CA LYS A 284 0.91 11.45 -14.87
C LYS A 284 1.30 11.75 -13.40
N GLY A 285 2.47 11.32 -12.97
CA GLY A 285 2.97 11.54 -11.61
C GLY A 285 2.38 10.62 -10.53
N PHE A 286 1.54 9.66 -10.91
CA PHE A 286 1.00 8.63 -10.01
C PHE A 286 1.55 7.24 -10.36
N PRO A 287 1.66 6.34 -9.37
CA PRO A 287 1.94 4.95 -9.65
C PRO A 287 0.88 4.35 -10.58
N ARG A 288 1.32 3.63 -11.63
CA ARG A 288 0.41 2.86 -12.47
C ARG A 288 -0.31 1.81 -11.62
N GLU A 289 -1.61 1.68 -11.79
CA GLU A 289 -2.38 0.65 -11.11
C GLU A 289 -2.23 -0.72 -11.79
N ALA A 290 -2.23 -1.78 -10.97
CA ALA A 290 -2.25 -3.15 -11.47
C ALA A 290 -3.56 -3.44 -12.21
N ALA A 291 -3.46 -3.93 -13.44
CA ALA A 291 -4.63 -4.25 -14.27
C ALA A 291 -5.35 -5.53 -13.82
N VAL A 292 -4.66 -6.41 -13.09
CA VAL A 292 -5.14 -7.71 -12.64
C VAL A 292 -5.17 -7.81 -11.12
N ALA A 293 -5.83 -8.85 -10.61
CA ALA A 293 -5.83 -9.15 -9.18
C ALA A 293 -4.38 -9.31 -8.66
N VAL A 294 -4.11 -8.67 -7.54
CA VAL A 294 -2.80 -8.69 -6.87
C VAL A 294 -2.81 -9.71 -5.74
N SER A 295 -1.68 -10.37 -5.51
CA SER A 295 -1.52 -11.32 -4.41
C SER A 295 -0.82 -10.66 -3.21
N ILE A 296 -1.45 -10.74 -2.03
CA ILE A 296 -0.90 -10.29 -0.76
C ILE A 296 -0.75 -11.50 0.15
N ALA A 297 0.45 -11.78 0.63
CA ALA A 297 0.74 -12.95 1.45
C ALA A 297 0.22 -14.29 0.85
N GLY A 298 0.20 -14.39 -0.49
CA GLY A 298 -0.33 -15.55 -1.23
C GLY A 298 -1.85 -15.53 -1.44
N ILE A 299 -2.55 -14.48 -1.03
CA ILE A 299 -4.01 -14.33 -1.17
C ILE A 299 -4.31 -13.36 -2.31
N ARG A 300 -5.11 -13.79 -3.29
CA ARG A 300 -5.55 -12.94 -4.40
C ARG A 300 -6.61 -11.95 -3.95
N THR A 301 -6.43 -10.69 -4.30
CA THR A 301 -7.34 -9.59 -3.97
C THR A 301 -7.62 -8.74 -5.21
N ASN A 302 -8.70 -7.96 -5.19
CA ASN A 302 -9.09 -7.10 -6.31
C ASN A 302 -9.32 -5.63 -5.92
N PHE A 303 -8.90 -5.21 -4.74
CA PHE A 303 -8.84 -3.77 -4.49
C PHE A 303 -7.66 -3.14 -5.26
N ARG A 304 -7.68 -1.83 -5.43
CA ARG A 304 -6.65 -1.14 -6.20
C ARG A 304 -5.30 -1.25 -5.53
N MET A 305 -4.30 -1.60 -6.31
CA MET A 305 -2.91 -1.72 -5.88
C MET A 305 -1.99 -1.13 -6.94
N PRO A 306 -0.87 -0.53 -6.56
CA PRO A 306 0.14 -0.12 -7.53
C PRO A 306 0.72 -1.36 -8.23
N ASP A 307 1.04 -1.19 -9.52
CA ASP A 307 1.77 -2.20 -10.30
C ASP A 307 3.26 -2.05 -10.00
N VAL A 308 3.70 -2.70 -8.93
CA VAL A 308 5.07 -2.67 -8.44
C VAL A 308 5.65 -4.07 -8.42
N LEU A 309 6.83 -4.21 -9.03
CA LEU A 309 7.64 -5.42 -8.95
C LEU A 309 8.68 -5.26 -7.85
N SER A 310 8.58 -6.08 -6.82
CA SER A 310 9.52 -6.13 -5.70
C SER A 310 10.51 -7.28 -5.90
N ILE A 311 11.80 -6.97 -5.88
CA ILE A 311 12.87 -7.99 -5.92
C ILE A 311 13.66 -7.98 -4.59
N PRO A 312 14.06 -9.16 -4.05
CA PRO A 312 14.76 -9.26 -2.78
C PRO A 312 16.25 -8.90 -2.95
N MET A 313 16.52 -7.64 -3.27
CA MET A 313 17.85 -7.09 -3.49
C MET A 313 17.88 -5.63 -3.02
N GLY A 314 18.77 -5.32 -2.09
CA GLY A 314 18.95 -3.98 -1.52
C GLY A 314 20.35 -3.83 -0.91
N GLY A 315 20.61 -2.70 -0.27
CA GLY A 315 21.91 -2.40 0.32
C GLY A 315 22.40 -3.45 1.32
N GLY A 316 21.50 -3.99 2.15
CA GLY A 316 21.81 -5.01 3.15
C GLY A 316 21.72 -6.45 2.63
N THR A 317 21.47 -6.67 1.36
CA THR A 317 21.38 -8.02 0.79
C THR A 317 22.69 -8.78 0.97
N VAL A 318 22.61 -9.97 1.56
CA VAL A 318 23.78 -10.83 1.82
C VAL A 318 24.30 -11.43 0.51
N ILE A 319 25.60 -11.34 0.31
CA ILE A 319 26.30 -11.87 -0.86
C ILE A 319 27.24 -12.99 -0.42
N GLN A 320 27.11 -14.15 -1.05
CA GLN A 320 27.98 -15.30 -0.79
C GLN A 320 28.96 -15.50 -1.93
N LYS A 321 30.23 -15.83 -1.58
CA LYS A 321 31.26 -16.10 -2.58
C LYS A 321 31.20 -17.53 -3.14
N LYS A 322 30.90 -18.51 -2.27
CA LYS A 322 30.90 -19.95 -2.62
C LYS A 322 29.80 -20.70 -1.84
N PRO A 323 28.74 -21.23 -2.52
CA PRO A 323 28.43 -20.92 -3.92
C PRO A 323 28.10 -19.44 -4.11
N PHE A 324 28.36 -18.88 -5.29
CA PHE A 324 28.02 -17.49 -5.57
C PHE A 324 26.49 -17.29 -5.53
N SER A 325 26.04 -16.37 -4.70
CA SER A 325 24.64 -15.98 -4.62
C SER A 325 24.48 -14.55 -4.12
N ILE A 326 23.43 -13.88 -4.56
CA ILE A 326 22.98 -12.58 -4.08
C ILE A 326 21.58 -12.77 -3.49
N GLY A 327 21.45 -12.54 -2.16
CA GLY A 327 20.20 -12.75 -1.44
C GLY A 327 19.71 -14.20 -1.47
N PRO A 328 18.40 -14.43 -1.13
CA PRO A 328 17.38 -13.44 -0.75
C PRO A 328 17.54 -12.88 0.68
N ASN A 329 18.46 -13.40 1.49
CA ASN A 329 18.67 -12.94 2.85
C ASN A 329 19.26 -11.53 2.87
N SER A 330 18.90 -10.75 3.87
CA SER A 330 19.38 -9.39 4.11
C SER A 330 19.68 -9.20 5.60
N VAL A 331 20.68 -8.38 5.91
CA VAL A 331 20.95 -7.94 7.29
C VAL A 331 19.93 -6.90 7.79
N GLY A 332 19.13 -6.34 6.88
CA GLY A 332 18.06 -5.39 7.20
C GLY A 332 18.60 -4.16 7.96
N TYR A 333 17.95 -3.81 9.07
CA TYR A 333 18.30 -2.65 9.89
C TYR A 333 19.67 -2.78 10.60
N ARG A 334 20.27 -3.98 10.64
CA ARG A 334 21.61 -4.20 11.23
C ARG A 334 22.76 -3.94 10.25
N LEU A 335 22.49 -3.27 9.13
CA LEU A 335 23.48 -2.99 8.08
C LEU A 335 24.76 -2.35 8.65
N THR A 336 24.62 -1.36 9.52
CA THR A 336 25.76 -0.64 10.13
C THR A 336 26.53 -1.43 11.19
N GLU A 337 25.99 -2.57 11.63
CA GLU A 337 26.60 -3.47 12.59
C GLU A 337 27.24 -4.68 11.89
N GLU A 338 26.57 -5.21 10.87
CA GLU A 338 26.92 -6.49 10.27
C GLU A 338 27.73 -6.37 8.96
N ALA A 339 27.59 -5.28 8.18
CA ALA A 339 28.28 -5.17 6.91
C ALA A 339 29.80 -4.95 7.10
N LEU A 340 30.61 -5.52 6.19
CA LEU A 340 32.06 -5.46 6.27
C LEU A 340 32.59 -4.04 6.31
N VAL A 341 32.04 -3.14 5.49
CA VAL A 341 32.45 -1.73 5.39
C VAL A 341 32.27 -0.95 6.71
N PHE A 342 31.46 -1.46 7.63
CA PHE A 342 31.27 -0.91 8.97
C PHE A 342 31.95 -1.72 10.06
N GLY A 343 32.83 -2.70 9.70
CA GLY A 343 33.55 -3.53 10.65
C GLY A 343 32.85 -4.81 11.07
N GLY A 344 31.73 -5.14 10.46
CA GLY A 344 31.01 -6.40 10.65
C GLY A 344 31.67 -7.59 9.94
N SER A 345 30.94 -8.69 9.83
CA SER A 345 31.46 -9.94 9.26
C SER A 345 30.68 -10.44 8.06
N THR A 346 29.64 -9.73 7.62
CA THR A 346 28.73 -10.13 6.53
C THR A 346 29.00 -9.29 5.30
N LEU A 347 29.24 -9.96 4.16
CA LEU A 347 29.37 -9.27 2.89
C LEU A 347 27.99 -8.91 2.34
N THR A 348 27.78 -7.64 2.04
CA THR A 348 26.49 -7.09 1.64
C THR A 348 26.54 -6.36 0.27
N GLY A 349 25.38 -5.99 -0.27
CA GLY A 349 25.29 -5.16 -1.47
C GLY A 349 26.02 -3.81 -1.28
N THR A 350 25.91 -3.18 -0.12
CA THR A 350 26.61 -1.92 0.21
C THR A 350 28.13 -2.09 0.11
N ASP A 351 28.67 -3.21 0.59
CA ASP A 351 30.12 -3.47 0.48
C ASP A 351 30.57 -3.56 -0.98
N ILE A 352 29.77 -4.20 -1.86
CA ILE A 352 30.05 -4.26 -3.29
C ILE A 352 30.04 -2.86 -3.92
N ALA A 353 29.04 -2.03 -3.58
CA ALA A 353 28.95 -0.66 -4.10
C ALA A 353 30.17 0.18 -3.69
N VAL A 354 30.59 0.11 -2.42
CA VAL A 354 31.77 0.83 -1.93
C VAL A 354 33.06 0.31 -2.57
N ALA A 355 33.24 -1.01 -2.63
CA ALA A 355 34.42 -1.63 -3.24
C ALA A 355 34.52 -1.36 -4.76
N ALA A 356 33.37 -1.20 -5.45
CA ALA A 356 33.30 -0.80 -6.84
C ALA A 356 33.48 0.72 -7.05
N GLY A 357 33.59 1.52 -5.98
CA GLY A 357 33.74 2.97 -6.06
C GLY A 357 32.44 3.74 -6.37
N LEU A 358 31.27 3.09 -6.26
CA LEU A 358 29.96 3.71 -6.52
C LEU A 358 29.45 4.52 -5.30
N ALA A 359 30.00 4.29 -4.12
CA ALA A 359 29.61 4.99 -2.90
C ALA A 359 30.80 5.23 -1.98
N GLN A 360 30.67 6.24 -1.10
CA GLN A 360 31.63 6.58 -0.06
C GLN A 360 30.93 6.53 1.30
N VAL A 361 30.79 5.33 1.86
CA VAL A 361 30.21 5.08 3.18
C VAL A 361 31.08 4.08 3.95
N GLY A 362 31.15 4.20 5.27
CA GLY A 362 31.98 3.35 6.12
C GLY A 362 33.49 3.46 5.84
N ASP A 363 34.21 2.39 6.08
CA ASP A 363 35.68 2.31 5.86
C ASP A 363 36.01 1.37 4.68
N PRO A 364 36.33 1.91 3.48
CA PRO A 364 36.64 1.11 2.31
C PRO A 364 37.92 0.26 2.47
N THR A 365 38.77 0.56 3.45
CA THR A 365 40.01 -0.23 3.69
C THR A 365 39.69 -1.64 4.15
N LEU A 366 38.53 -1.85 4.78
CA LEU A 366 38.05 -3.16 5.24
C LEU A 366 37.67 -4.09 4.07
N LEU A 367 37.53 -3.55 2.85
CA LEU A 367 37.13 -4.28 1.63
C LEU A 367 38.32 -4.66 0.73
N GLN A 368 39.58 -4.28 1.08
CA GLN A 368 40.77 -4.49 0.25
C GLN A 368 41.08 -5.96 -0.07
N GLY A 369 40.52 -6.91 0.69
CA GLY A 369 40.66 -8.34 0.48
C GLY A 369 39.70 -8.95 -0.56
N LEU A 370 38.84 -8.15 -1.17
CA LEU A 370 37.90 -8.63 -2.19
C LEU A 370 38.58 -8.72 -3.56
N GLU A 371 38.50 -9.90 -4.18
CA GLU A 371 39.06 -10.11 -5.53
C GLU A 371 38.31 -9.27 -6.57
N ARG A 372 39.03 -8.62 -7.45
CA ARG A 372 38.46 -7.77 -8.49
C ARG A 372 37.46 -8.51 -9.39
N SER A 373 37.79 -9.74 -9.81
CA SER A 373 36.90 -10.59 -10.63
C SER A 373 35.58 -10.90 -9.94
N PHE A 374 35.61 -11.10 -8.60
CA PHE A 374 34.40 -11.32 -7.81
C PHE A 374 33.55 -10.03 -7.71
N LEU A 375 34.21 -8.87 -7.51
CA LEU A 375 33.50 -7.58 -7.47
C LEU A 375 32.80 -7.28 -8.81
N GLU A 376 33.50 -7.50 -9.92
CA GLU A 376 32.95 -7.33 -11.26
C GLU A 376 31.75 -8.27 -11.48
N GLN A 377 31.86 -9.56 -11.08
CA GLN A 377 30.76 -10.52 -11.16
C GLN A 377 29.55 -10.10 -10.33
N ALA A 378 29.77 -9.68 -9.08
CA ALA A 378 28.70 -9.27 -8.17
C ALA A 378 28.00 -8.00 -8.67
N SER A 379 28.77 -6.99 -9.11
CA SER A 379 28.23 -5.75 -9.68
C SER A 379 27.42 -6.00 -10.94
N GLN A 380 27.92 -6.83 -11.85
CA GLN A 380 27.20 -7.19 -13.09
C GLN A 380 25.89 -7.92 -12.79
N GLU A 381 25.88 -8.84 -11.84
CA GLU A 381 24.65 -9.57 -11.47
C GLU A 381 23.63 -8.67 -10.78
N ILE A 382 24.05 -7.72 -9.93
CA ILE A 382 23.19 -6.69 -9.33
C ILE A 382 22.56 -5.85 -10.45
N GLN A 383 23.36 -5.33 -11.35
CA GLN A 383 22.95 -4.53 -12.50
C GLN A 383 21.93 -5.30 -13.37
N ARG A 384 22.26 -6.54 -13.74
CA ARG A 384 21.39 -7.41 -14.57
C ARG A 384 20.02 -7.65 -13.93
N ARG A 385 19.96 -7.90 -12.61
CA ARG A 385 18.68 -8.09 -11.89
C ARG A 385 17.84 -6.84 -11.92
N MET A 386 18.46 -5.69 -11.72
CA MET A 386 17.78 -4.39 -11.77
C MET A 386 17.23 -4.12 -13.17
N GLU A 387 18.04 -4.30 -14.22
CA GLU A 387 17.61 -4.13 -15.60
C GLU A 387 16.51 -5.11 -16.02
N THR A 388 16.56 -6.36 -15.53
CA THR A 388 15.50 -7.34 -15.74
C THR A 388 14.18 -6.89 -15.09
N ALA A 389 14.23 -6.34 -13.87
CA ALA A 389 13.05 -5.84 -13.19
C ALA A 389 12.45 -4.60 -13.91
N ILE A 390 13.31 -3.72 -14.40
CA ILE A 390 12.90 -2.55 -15.21
C ILE A 390 12.19 -3.01 -16.49
N ASP A 391 12.76 -3.97 -17.21
CA ASP A 391 12.19 -4.49 -18.46
C ASP A 391 10.81 -5.14 -18.24
N GLN A 392 10.62 -5.85 -17.13
CA GLN A 392 9.34 -6.45 -16.78
C GLN A 392 8.24 -5.42 -16.47
N VAL A 393 8.60 -4.24 -15.97
CA VAL A 393 7.66 -3.17 -15.64
C VAL A 393 7.37 -2.27 -16.84
N LYS A 394 8.29 -2.18 -17.81
CA LYS A 394 8.09 -1.41 -19.04
C LYS A 394 6.92 -1.97 -19.86
N VAL A 395 6.11 -1.07 -20.39
CA VAL A 395 4.99 -1.40 -21.30
C VAL A 395 5.30 -1.09 -22.76
N SER A 396 6.49 -0.55 -23.04
CA SER A 396 6.95 -0.16 -24.37
C SER A 396 8.39 -0.59 -24.57
N SER A 397 8.77 -0.92 -25.80
CA SER A 397 10.16 -1.17 -26.18
C SER A 397 11.03 0.10 -26.23
N SER A 398 10.41 1.28 -26.20
CA SER A 398 11.13 2.57 -26.20
C SER A 398 11.86 2.77 -24.88
N ASP A 399 13.00 3.46 -24.93
CA ASP A 399 13.70 3.89 -23.73
C ASP A 399 12.89 4.97 -23.00
N VAL A 400 12.86 4.89 -21.66
CA VAL A 400 12.08 5.77 -20.79
C VAL A 400 12.97 6.38 -19.69
N PRO A 401 12.61 7.54 -19.11
CA PRO A 401 13.31 8.04 -17.93
C PRO A 401 13.26 7.04 -16.78
N ILE A 402 14.40 6.80 -16.15
CA ILE A 402 14.51 5.98 -14.93
C ILE A 402 14.94 6.87 -13.78
N ILE A 403 14.17 6.85 -12.68
CA ILE A 403 14.41 7.65 -11.50
C ILE A 403 14.84 6.70 -10.38
N LEU A 404 16.08 6.86 -9.92
CA LEU A 404 16.65 6.07 -8.84
C LEU A 404 16.47 6.79 -7.52
N VAL A 405 15.81 6.15 -6.56
CA VAL A 405 15.59 6.65 -5.20
C VAL A 405 15.92 5.57 -4.17
N GLY A 406 15.80 5.91 -2.88
CA GLY A 406 16.13 5.04 -1.78
C GLY A 406 17.62 5.02 -1.42
N GLY A 407 17.93 4.66 -0.18
CA GLY A 407 19.31 4.67 0.35
C GLY A 407 20.23 3.65 -0.32
N GLY A 408 19.68 2.58 -0.89
CA GLY A 408 20.43 1.56 -1.63
C GLY A 408 20.62 1.89 -3.11
N SER A 409 20.16 3.03 -3.62
CA SER A 409 20.34 3.46 -5.03
C SER A 409 21.81 3.51 -5.46
N ILE A 410 22.73 3.54 -4.52
CA ILE A 410 24.17 3.39 -4.73
C ILE A 410 24.58 2.07 -5.42
N LEU A 411 23.71 1.05 -5.40
CA LEU A 411 23.95 -0.23 -6.09
C LEU A 411 23.83 -0.13 -7.61
N ALA A 412 23.12 0.87 -8.12
CA ALA A 412 22.94 1.06 -9.55
C ALA A 412 24.10 1.83 -10.17
N GLY A 413 24.49 1.44 -11.38
CA GLY A 413 25.41 2.22 -12.21
C GLY A 413 24.77 3.48 -12.80
N ASP A 414 25.59 4.29 -13.49
CA ASP A 414 25.13 5.53 -14.15
C ASP A 414 24.36 5.28 -15.44
N SER A 415 24.39 4.06 -15.95
CA SER A 415 23.65 3.64 -17.13
C SER A 415 22.86 2.37 -16.84
N LEU A 416 21.62 2.31 -17.30
CA LEU A 416 20.72 1.17 -17.18
C LEU A 416 20.11 0.87 -18.55
N SER A 417 20.04 -0.40 -18.91
CA SER A 417 19.43 -0.82 -20.18
C SER A 417 17.97 -0.40 -20.23
N GLY A 418 17.53 0.16 -21.34
CA GLY A 418 16.16 0.68 -21.51
C GLY A 418 15.90 2.06 -20.91
N ALA A 419 16.94 2.75 -20.42
CA ALA A 419 16.86 4.10 -19.93
C ALA A 419 17.17 5.13 -21.03
N SER A 420 16.27 6.10 -21.25
CA SER A 420 16.58 7.30 -22.02
C SER A 420 17.46 8.28 -21.23
N GLN A 421 17.32 8.27 -19.91
CA GLN A 421 18.17 8.94 -18.93
C GLN A 421 18.00 8.27 -17.56
N VAL A 422 19.06 8.32 -16.75
CA VAL A 422 19.04 7.88 -15.35
C VAL A 422 19.11 9.12 -14.46
N LEU A 423 18.10 9.33 -13.64
CA LEU A 423 17.97 10.47 -12.74
C LEU A 423 18.20 10.04 -11.30
N ARG A 424 19.02 10.77 -10.56
CA ARG A 424 19.26 10.62 -9.11
C ARG A 424 18.93 11.96 -8.45
N PRO A 425 17.63 12.19 -8.10
CA PRO A 425 17.26 13.48 -7.53
C PRO A 425 17.93 13.69 -6.16
N GLU A 426 18.24 14.93 -5.85
CA GLU A 426 18.65 15.33 -4.52
C GLU A 426 17.55 14.95 -3.53
N HIS A 427 17.91 14.47 -2.34
CA HIS A 427 16.99 13.93 -1.31
C HIS A 427 16.24 12.67 -1.73
N GLY A 428 16.66 11.97 -2.79
CA GLY A 428 16.09 10.68 -3.19
C GLY A 428 16.18 9.61 -2.11
N ASP A 429 17.08 9.76 -1.14
CA ASP A 429 17.24 8.89 0.02
C ASP A 429 16.05 8.90 1.00
N VAL A 430 15.22 9.95 0.97
CA VAL A 430 13.99 10.12 1.76
C VAL A 430 12.75 10.38 0.87
N ALA A 431 12.79 9.93 -0.37
CA ALA A 431 11.70 10.12 -1.34
C ALA A 431 10.36 9.58 -0.83
N ASN A 432 10.36 8.47 -0.08
CA ASN A 432 9.19 7.88 0.56
C ASN A 432 8.51 8.85 1.55
N ALA A 433 9.26 9.45 2.47
CA ALA A 433 8.73 10.42 3.42
C ALA A 433 8.26 11.71 2.72
N ILE A 434 9.00 12.18 1.69
CA ILE A 434 8.58 13.32 0.86
C ILE A 434 7.26 12.98 0.15
N GLY A 435 7.16 11.80 -0.46
CA GLY A 435 5.95 11.35 -1.13
C GLY A 435 4.74 11.29 -0.21
N ALA A 436 4.92 10.88 1.06
CA ALA A 436 3.87 10.94 2.07
C ALA A 436 3.47 12.39 2.39
N ALA A 437 4.46 13.31 2.57
CA ALA A 437 4.21 14.70 2.95
C ALA A 437 3.49 15.52 1.88
N ILE A 438 3.69 15.21 0.59
CA ILE A 438 3.07 15.90 -0.54
C ILE A 438 1.82 15.19 -1.07
N ALA A 439 1.42 14.08 -0.47
CA ALA A 439 0.30 13.30 -0.96
C ALA A 439 -1.02 14.07 -0.82
N GLN A 440 -1.90 13.82 -1.76
CA GLN A 440 -3.21 14.45 -1.87
C GLN A 440 -4.28 13.52 -1.31
N VAL A 441 -5.42 14.05 -0.93
CA VAL A 441 -6.60 13.23 -0.62
C VAL A 441 -7.33 12.86 -1.88
N GLY A 442 -7.86 11.64 -1.93
CA GLY A 442 -8.51 11.09 -3.11
C GLY A 442 -9.97 10.72 -2.89
N GLY A 443 -10.71 10.73 -3.99
CA GLY A 443 -12.05 10.15 -4.10
C GLY A 443 -12.10 9.24 -5.32
N GLN A 444 -12.64 8.03 -5.13
CA GLN A 444 -12.69 7.04 -6.19
C GLN A 444 -14.09 6.47 -6.34
N VAL A 445 -14.45 6.20 -7.58
CA VAL A 445 -15.69 5.53 -7.95
C VAL A 445 -15.39 4.43 -8.95
N GLU A 446 -15.97 3.26 -8.70
CA GLU A 446 -16.01 2.17 -9.65
C GLU A 446 -17.47 1.66 -9.70
N ARG A 447 -18.15 1.85 -10.82
CA ARG A 447 -19.56 1.51 -10.96
C ARG A 447 -19.87 0.93 -12.34
N VAL A 448 -20.75 -0.05 -12.35
CA VAL A 448 -21.30 -0.61 -13.59
C VAL A 448 -22.55 0.15 -13.99
N TYR A 449 -22.59 0.62 -15.24
CA TYR A 449 -23.74 1.28 -15.84
C TYR A 449 -24.29 0.43 -16.99
N SER A 450 -25.61 0.38 -17.11
CA SER A 450 -26.29 -0.13 -18.30
C SER A 450 -26.38 0.99 -19.33
N LEU A 451 -25.68 0.87 -20.45
CA LEU A 451 -25.70 1.88 -21.51
C LEU A 451 -27.01 1.77 -22.38
N GLU A 452 -27.90 0.83 -22.08
CA GLU A 452 -29.25 0.83 -22.64
C GLU A 452 -30.17 1.85 -21.95
N SER A 453 -29.97 2.09 -20.66
CA SER A 453 -30.76 3.00 -19.83
C SER A 453 -30.10 4.34 -19.54
N THR A 454 -28.80 4.41 -19.61
CA THR A 454 -28.01 5.61 -19.27
C THR A 454 -27.05 5.92 -20.41
N SER A 455 -27.01 7.17 -20.88
CA SER A 455 -26.03 7.52 -21.90
C SER A 455 -24.59 7.39 -21.36
N ARG A 456 -23.63 7.07 -22.23
CA ARG A 456 -22.21 7.04 -21.85
C ARG A 456 -21.75 8.36 -21.23
N GLN A 457 -22.23 9.49 -21.73
CA GLN A 457 -21.89 10.81 -21.22
C GLN A 457 -22.43 11.03 -19.80
N ASP A 458 -23.67 10.62 -19.53
CA ASP A 458 -24.30 10.74 -18.21
C ASP A 458 -23.62 9.81 -17.19
N ALA A 459 -23.29 8.56 -17.58
CA ALA A 459 -22.57 7.62 -16.74
C ALA A 459 -21.20 8.17 -16.30
N ARG A 460 -20.45 8.80 -17.24
CA ARG A 460 -19.19 9.46 -16.93
C ARG A 460 -19.38 10.67 -16.02
N ALA A 461 -20.40 11.49 -16.29
CA ALA A 461 -20.67 12.69 -15.51
C ALA A 461 -21.06 12.34 -14.06
N ASP A 462 -21.90 11.32 -13.88
CA ASP A 462 -22.31 10.81 -12.57
C ASP A 462 -21.10 10.29 -11.77
N ALA A 463 -20.32 9.37 -12.35
CA ALA A 463 -19.13 8.81 -11.70
C ALA A 463 -18.10 9.89 -11.36
N ARG A 464 -17.91 10.89 -12.24
CA ARG A 464 -17.03 12.04 -12.00
C ARG A 464 -17.50 12.90 -10.83
N ALA A 465 -18.78 13.24 -10.81
CA ALA A 465 -19.36 14.06 -9.73
C ALA A 465 -19.23 13.36 -8.37
N GLU A 466 -19.48 12.06 -8.33
CA GLU A 466 -19.35 11.26 -7.12
C GLU A 466 -17.87 11.17 -6.65
N ALA A 467 -16.91 10.96 -7.57
CA ALA A 467 -15.49 10.91 -7.23
C ALA A 467 -14.99 12.24 -6.64
N VAL A 468 -15.39 13.37 -7.25
CA VAL A 468 -15.08 14.72 -6.75
C VAL A 468 -15.69 14.94 -5.37
N SER A 469 -16.96 14.55 -5.18
CA SER A 469 -17.65 14.66 -3.89
C SER A 469 -16.93 13.83 -2.80
N LYS A 470 -16.47 12.62 -3.13
CA LYS A 470 -15.70 11.78 -2.19
C LYS A 470 -14.36 12.40 -1.82
N ALA A 471 -13.64 12.99 -2.78
CA ALA A 471 -12.38 13.68 -2.49
C ALA A 471 -12.60 14.87 -1.54
N ILE A 472 -13.63 15.68 -1.77
CA ILE A 472 -13.99 16.81 -0.88
C ILE A 472 -14.39 16.30 0.51
N ALA A 473 -15.19 15.24 0.59
CA ALA A 473 -15.58 14.63 1.86
C ALA A 473 -14.38 14.04 2.63
N ALA A 474 -13.36 13.58 1.91
CA ALA A 474 -12.10 13.10 2.51
C ALA A 474 -11.18 14.25 2.96
N GLY A 475 -11.54 15.51 2.76
CA GLY A 475 -10.81 16.69 3.22
C GLY A 475 -10.04 17.45 2.15
N ALA A 476 -10.31 17.20 0.86
CA ALA A 476 -9.71 17.99 -0.20
C ALA A 476 -10.23 19.43 -0.23
N ASN A 477 -9.35 20.38 -0.53
CA ASN A 477 -9.74 21.74 -0.87
C ASN A 477 -10.52 21.73 -2.20
N PRO A 478 -11.80 22.13 -2.22
CA PRO A 478 -12.64 22.06 -3.43
C PRO A 478 -12.03 22.76 -4.65
N GLY A 479 -11.23 23.81 -4.43
CA GLY A 479 -10.59 24.57 -5.50
C GLY A 479 -9.41 23.86 -6.17
N THR A 480 -8.90 22.79 -5.58
CA THR A 480 -7.75 22.02 -6.08
C THR A 480 -8.15 20.64 -6.61
N VAL A 481 -9.43 20.24 -6.48
CA VAL A 481 -9.84 18.91 -6.88
C VAL A 481 -9.85 18.77 -8.40
N GLU A 482 -9.09 17.81 -8.88
CA GLU A 482 -9.01 17.44 -10.29
C GLU A 482 -9.25 15.94 -10.51
N VAL A 483 -9.76 15.59 -11.68
CA VAL A 483 -9.94 14.19 -12.09
C VAL A 483 -8.69 13.74 -12.85
N VAL A 484 -7.93 12.84 -12.26
CA VAL A 484 -6.65 12.36 -12.80
C VAL A 484 -6.81 11.12 -13.68
N GLU A 485 -7.90 10.34 -13.48
CA GLU A 485 -8.13 9.11 -14.22
C GLU A 485 -9.63 8.92 -14.51
N ILE A 486 -9.94 8.52 -15.73
CA ILE A 486 -11.27 8.02 -16.15
C ILE A 486 -11.05 6.84 -17.07
N ASP A 487 -11.49 5.65 -16.64
CA ASP A 487 -11.47 4.43 -17.44
C ASP A 487 -12.87 3.90 -17.69
N GLU A 488 -13.07 3.38 -18.89
CA GLU A 488 -14.31 2.70 -19.27
C GLU A 488 -13.98 1.30 -19.80
N VAL A 489 -14.51 0.28 -19.13
CA VAL A 489 -14.29 -1.11 -19.51
C VAL A 489 -15.62 -1.75 -19.89
N PRO A 490 -15.87 -2.04 -21.19
CA PRO A 490 -17.04 -2.77 -21.60
C PRO A 490 -17.07 -4.18 -21.01
N LEU A 491 -18.17 -4.55 -20.37
CA LEU A 491 -18.37 -5.88 -19.79
C LEU A 491 -19.17 -6.74 -20.79
N THR A 492 -18.50 -7.19 -21.85
CA THR A 492 -19.14 -7.85 -23.00
C THR A 492 -19.84 -9.17 -22.67
N TYR A 493 -19.54 -9.77 -21.52
CA TYR A 493 -20.22 -10.96 -21.01
C TYR A 493 -21.49 -10.67 -20.21
N LEU A 494 -21.78 -9.39 -19.94
CA LEU A 494 -23.01 -8.95 -19.31
C LEU A 494 -23.97 -8.35 -20.36
N PRO A 495 -25.28 -8.61 -20.26
CA PRO A 495 -26.27 -7.96 -21.12
C PRO A 495 -26.38 -6.45 -20.83
N SER A 496 -27.28 -5.78 -21.55
CA SER A 496 -27.60 -4.36 -21.40
C SER A 496 -26.45 -3.41 -21.74
N ASN A 497 -25.48 -3.87 -22.57
CA ASN A 497 -24.31 -3.09 -22.94
C ASN A 497 -23.61 -2.53 -21.69
N ALA A 498 -23.45 -3.39 -20.68
CA ALA A 498 -22.90 -3.02 -19.38
C ALA A 498 -21.48 -2.52 -19.51
N THR A 499 -21.18 -1.38 -18.91
CA THR A 499 -19.84 -0.77 -18.92
C THR A 499 -19.45 -0.39 -17.50
N LEU A 500 -18.26 -0.83 -17.09
CA LEU A 500 -17.63 -0.42 -15.85
C LEU A 500 -16.98 0.94 -16.07
N VAL A 501 -17.39 1.94 -15.30
CA VAL A 501 -16.77 3.27 -15.30
C VAL A 501 -15.97 3.43 -14.00
N ARG A 502 -14.70 3.79 -14.14
CA ARG A 502 -13.78 4.10 -13.05
C ARG A 502 -13.38 5.55 -13.13
N VAL A 503 -13.44 6.24 -12.00
CA VAL A 503 -12.99 7.63 -11.91
C VAL A 503 -12.18 7.81 -10.64
N LYS A 504 -11.02 8.48 -10.76
CA LYS A 504 -10.20 8.92 -9.64
C LYS A 504 -10.09 10.43 -9.68
N ALA A 505 -10.45 11.09 -8.56
CA ALA A 505 -10.25 12.50 -8.32
C ALA A 505 -9.30 12.68 -7.15
N VAL A 506 -8.43 13.69 -7.20
CA VAL A 506 -7.50 14.04 -6.13
C VAL A 506 -7.54 15.53 -5.89
N GLY A 507 -7.20 15.96 -4.68
CA GLY A 507 -7.09 17.37 -4.32
C GLY A 507 -6.16 17.57 -3.13
N ASP A 508 -5.59 18.74 -3.02
CA ASP A 508 -4.73 19.10 -1.90
C ASP A 508 -5.54 19.13 -0.60
N LEU A 509 -4.92 18.76 0.51
CA LEU A 509 -5.55 18.87 1.82
C LEU A 509 -5.99 20.32 2.08
N ALA A 510 -7.24 20.50 2.50
CA ALA A 510 -7.73 21.79 2.94
C ALA A 510 -6.91 22.26 4.15
N GLN A 511 -6.32 23.47 4.06
CA GLN A 511 -5.65 24.06 5.20
C GLN A 511 -6.67 24.35 6.31
N ARG A 512 -6.33 24.00 7.55
CA ARG A 512 -7.12 24.48 8.69
C ARG A 512 -7.11 26.01 8.66
N ALA A 513 -8.27 26.63 8.55
CA ALA A 513 -8.37 28.06 8.80
C ALA A 513 -7.82 28.32 10.20
N ASP A 514 -6.85 29.20 10.34
CA ASP A 514 -6.37 29.67 11.63
C ASP A 514 -7.59 30.17 12.43
N LYS A 515 -7.87 29.51 13.55
CA LYS A 515 -8.94 29.90 14.46
C LYS A 515 -8.49 31.02 15.37
#